data_954c34a3288f38c310efcfb0c60654f9
#
_entry.id   954c34a3288f38c310efcfb0c60654f9
#
_cell.length_a   1.000
_cell.length_b   1.000
_cell.length_c   1.000
_cell.angle_alpha   90.00
_cell.angle_beta   90.00
_cell.angle_gamma   90.00
#
_symmetry.space_group_name_H-M   'P 1'
#
loop_
_entity.id
_entity.type
_entity.pdbx_description
1 polymer ?
#
loop_
_entity_poly.entity_id
_entity_poly.type
_entity_poly.pdbx_seq_one_letter_code
_entity_poly.pdbx_strand_id
1 'polypeptide(L)'
;YILGGSLISALALVLMPNCPKLLAFALLAMGAFILLFMDLSFNVTMQPFRALVADMLDDSQKTQGYVVQTFLINLGAVVGAILPLVMTWLGVSDEAAPGHVSPHIAYSYYAGGAILLLTVLVTSFKTREYPPGEFARYNNLSEEDAKPVSFVGLMRNVPGVMVRLGVTQFFSWAALFLMWTYLKPAITGVVTDHATGEVLSAGATQTWVGVLNGTYPIPACIAALFLGRVAARYGNKPVYAACLLAGALGL
;
A
#
# COMPACT_ATOMS: atom_id res chain seq x y z
N TYR A 1 12.57 -13.36 -2.43
CA TYR A 1 11.91 -12.50 -1.44
C TYR A 1 10.51 -12.11 -1.90
N ILE A 2 10.33 -11.55 -3.11
CA ILE A 2 9.04 -11.08 -3.65
C ILE A 2 7.99 -12.19 -3.64
N LEU A 3 8.29 -13.35 -4.21
CA LEU A 3 7.36 -14.48 -4.28
C LEU A 3 6.99 -15.01 -2.88
N GLY A 4 7.99 -15.19 -2.00
CA GLY A 4 7.76 -15.71 -0.64
C GLY A 4 6.88 -14.77 0.20
N GLY A 5 7.18 -13.46 0.19
CA GLY A 5 6.38 -12.47 0.90
C GLY A 5 4.95 -12.36 0.35
N SER A 6 4.79 -12.42 -0.98
CA SER A 6 3.47 -12.36 -1.61
C SER A 6 2.62 -13.60 -1.36
N LEU A 7 3.23 -14.79 -1.24
CA LEU A 7 2.52 -16.01 -0.83
C LEU A 7 1.95 -15.88 0.58
N ILE A 8 2.75 -15.36 1.52
CA ILE A 8 2.31 -15.13 2.90
C ILE A 8 1.22 -14.06 2.94
N SER A 9 1.38 -12.97 2.18
CA SER A 9 0.37 -11.91 2.09
C SER A 9 -0.96 -12.42 1.51
N ALA A 10 -0.91 -13.22 0.46
CA ALA A 10 -2.12 -13.80 -0.14
C ALA A 10 -2.80 -14.80 0.81
N LEU A 11 -2.03 -15.61 1.52
CA LEU A 11 -2.58 -16.49 2.56
C LEU A 11 -3.25 -15.67 3.67
N ALA A 12 -2.62 -14.60 4.14
CA ALA A 12 -3.20 -13.70 5.13
C ALA A 12 -4.50 -13.04 4.65
N LEU A 13 -4.57 -12.62 3.36
CA LEU A 13 -5.79 -12.11 2.75
C LEU A 13 -6.93 -13.13 2.75
N VAL A 14 -6.63 -14.41 2.50
CA VAL A 14 -7.64 -15.48 2.56
C VAL A 14 -8.04 -15.80 4.00
N LEU A 15 -7.12 -15.77 4.95
CA LEU A 15 -7.38 -16.07 6.35
C LEU A 15 -8.16 -14.95 7.06
N MET A 16 -7.93 -13.69 6.70
CA MET A 16 -8.52 -12.52 7.38
C MET A 16 -10.05 -12.57 7.48
N PRO A 17 -10.83 -12.77 6.42
CA PRO A 17 -12.29 -12.86 6.51
C PRO A 17 -12.78 -14.16 7.19
N ASN A 18 -11.91 -15.18 7.33
CA ASN A 18 -12.24 -16.44 7.97
C ASN A 18 -11.83 -16.51 9.45
N CYS A 19 -11.25 -15.44 10.02
CA CYS A 19 -10.88 -15.37 11.43
C CYS A 19 -12.01 -15.82 12.38
N PRO A 20 -13.28 -15.39 12.20
CA PRO A 20 -14.38 -15.80 13.09
C PRO A 20 -14.61 -17.30 13.12
N LYS A 21 -14.30 -18.01 12.03
CA LYS A 21 -14.46 -19.45 11.91
C LYS A 21 -13.31 -20.25 12.53
N LEU A 22 -12.11 -19.63 12.58
CA LEU A 22 -10.89 -20.32 13.01
C LEU A 22 -10.77 -20.41 14.54
N LEU A 23 -10.97 -19.29 15.26
CA LEU A 23 -10.80 -19.22 16.71
C LEU A 23 -11.77 -18.18 17.30
N ALA A 24 -13.03 -18.57 17.47
CA ALA A 24 -14.08 -17.67 17.96
C ALA A 24 -13.77 -17.03 19.32
N PHE A 25 -13.09 -17.76 20.23
CA PHE A 25 -12.73 -17.27 21.57
C PHE A 25 -11.51 -16.31 21.58
N ALA A 26 -10.68 -16.34 20.54
CA ALA A 26 -9.48 -15.50 20.41
C ALA A 26 -9.54 -14.59 19.16
N LEU A 27 -10.75 -14.25 18.70
CA LEU A 27 -11.00 -13.54 17.44
C LEU A 27 -10.17 -12.27 17.29
N LEU A 28 -10.12 -11.43 18.32
CA LEU A 28 -9.36 -10.17 18.28
C LEU A 28 -7.85 -10.41 18.17
N ALA A 29 -7.32 -11.34 18.97
CA ALA A 29 -5.91 -11.68 18.96
C ALA A 29 -5.50 -12.34 17.63
N MET A 30 -6.34 -13.24 17.09
CA MET A 30 -6.11 -13.87 15.80
C MET A 30 -6.13 -12.85 14.65
N GLY A 31 -7.13 -11.96 14.64
CA GLY A 31 -7.22 -10.89 13.64
C GLY A 31 -6.00 -9.97 13.69
N ALA A 32 -5.58 -9.55 14.88
CA ALA A 32 -4.38 -8.74 15.06
C ALA A 32 -3.11 -9.45 14.58
N PHE A 33 -2.98 -10.74 14.87
CA PHE A 33 -1.85 -11.55 14.44
C PHE A 33 -1.78 -11.71 12.92
N ILE A 34 -2.91 -12.03 12.27
CA ILE A 34 -2.98 -12.13 10.81
C ILE A 34 -2.68 -10.77 10.15
N LEU A 35 -3.22 -9.68 10.71
CA LEU A 35 -2.96 -8.33 10.23
C LEU A 35 -1.46 -7.98 10.33
N LEU A 36 -0.82 -8.29 11.46
CA LEU A 36 0.61 -8.08 11.66
C LEU A 36 1.45 -8.85 10.61
N PHE A 37 1.14 -10.13 10.40
CA PHE A 37 1.84 -10.94 9.39
C PHE A 37 1.59 -10.45 7.98
N MET A 38 0.38 -10.01 7.68
CA MET A 38 0.03 -9.44 6.39
C MET A 38 0.84 -8.16 6.13
N ASP A 39 0.85 -7.23 7.08
CA ASP A 39 1.59 -5.97 6.95
C ASP A 39 3.10 -6.20 6.81
N LEU A 40 3.67 -7.06 7.67
CA LEU A 40 5.08 -7.46 7.59
C LEU A 40 5.42 -8.04 6.22
N SER A 41 4.58 -8.93 5.71
CA SER A 41 4.80 -9.60 4.42
C SER A 41 4.71 -8.64 3.24
N PHE A 42 3.76 -7.70 3.26
CA PHE A 42 3.69 -6.65 2.25
C PHE A 42 4.93 -5.76 2.27
N ASN A 43 5.41 -5.36 3.44
CA ASN A 43 6.61 -4.54 3.56
C ASN A 43 7.87 -5.28 3.07
N VAL A 44 8.01 -6.58 3.39
CA VAL A 44 9.11 -7.43 2.89
C VAL A 44 9.07 -7.57 1.37
N THR A 45 7.88 -7.60 0.76
CA THR A 45 7.72 -7.72 -0.70
C THR A 45 7.92 -6.38 -1.42
N MET A 46 7.44 -5.29 -0.83
CA MET A 46 7.41 -3.98 -1.47
C MET A 46 8.81 -3.38 -1.66
N GLN A 47 9.74 -3.61 -0.73
CA GLN A 47 11.09 -3.04 -0.83
C GLN A 47 11.91 -3.64 -1.99
N PRO A 48 12.01 -4.97 -2.16
CA PRO A 48 12.64 -5.55 -3.34
C PRO A 48 11.95 -5.14 -4.65
N PHE A 49 10.63 -4.99 -4.65
CA PHE A 49 9.90 -4.54 -5.84
C PHE A 49 10.25 -3.10 -6.24
N ARG A 50 10.47 -2.21 -5.27
CA ARG A 50 10.96 -0.85 -5.54
C ARG A 50 12.42 -0.84 -5.99
N ALA A 51 13.26 -1.68 -5.39
CA ALA A 51 14.65 -1.84 -5.79
C ALA A 51 14.75 -2.32 -7.24
N LEU A 52 13.92 -3.29 -7.65
CA LEU A 52 13.86 -3.81 -9.01
C LEU A 52 13.67 -2.70 -10.06
N VAL A 53 12.85 -1.70 -9.78
CA VAL A 53 12.68 -0.53 -10.67
C VAL A 53 13.98 0.26 -10.80
N ALA A 54 14.71 0.45 -9.68
CA ALA A 54 15.99 1.15 -9.69
C ALA A 54 17.08 0.38 -10.42
N ASP A 55 17.07 -0.95 -10.31
CA ASP A 55 18.12 -1.82 -10.85
C ASP A 55 17.93 -2.12 -12.35
N MET A 56 16.69 -2.10 -12.84
CA MET A 56 16.36 -2.42 -14.23
C MET A 56 16.32 -1.22 -15.16
N LEU A 57 16.26 0.00 -14.63
CA LEU A 57 16.15 1.22 -15.43
C LEU A 57 17.44 2.02 -15.41
N ASP A 58 17.76 2.58 -16.56
CA ASP A 58 18.84 3.58 -16.68
C ASP A 58 18.53 4.83 -15.83
N ASP A 59 19.57 5.52 -15.35
CA ASP A 59 19.42 6.70 -14.47
C ASP A 59 18.51 7.78 -15.06
N SER A 60 18.53 7.96 -16.38
CA SER A 60 17.65 8.89 -17.10
C SER A 60 16.17 8.50 -17.02
N GLN A 61 15.84 7.22 -16.84
CA GLN A 61 14.49 6.66 -16.85
C GLN A 61 13.95 6.38 -15.42
N LYS A 62 14.80 6.34 -14.40
CA LYS A 62 14.40 6.02 -13.01
C LYS A 62 13.26 6.89 -12.52
N THR A 63 13.31 8.19 -12.75
CA THR A 63 12.23 9.12 -12.34
C THR A 63 10.90 8.76 -12.98
N GLN A 64 10.89 8.43 -14.27
CA GLN A 64 9.67 8.02 -14.98
C GLN A 64 9.17 6.67 -14.46
N GLY A 65 10.07 5.72 -14.19
CA GLY A 65 9.73 4.43 -13.62
C GLY A 65 9.00 4.56 -12.28
N TYR A 66 9.49 5.40 -11.39
CA TYR A 66 8.83 5.67 -10.10
C TYR A 66 7.50 6.42 -10.24
N VAL A 67 7.37 7.31 -11.21
CA VAL A 67 6.09 7.98 -11.53
C VAL A 67 5.04 6.96 -11.97
N VAL A 68 5.40 6.07 -12.91
CA VAL A 68 4.51 5.00 -13.39
C VAL A 68 4.16 4.04 -12.24
N GLN A 69 5.13 3.65 -11.43
CA GLN A 69 4.88 2.81 -10.25
C GLN A 69 3.90 3.47 -9.28
N THR A 70 4.08 4.74 -8.98
CA THR A 70 3.19 5.50 -8.08
C THR A 70 1.79 5.61 -8.66
N PHE A 71 1.67 5.87 -9.96
CA PHE A 71 0.38 5.89 -10.66
C PHE A 71 -0.35 4.54 -10.54
N LEU A 72 0.35 3.44 -10.83
CA LEU A 72 -0.23 2.10 -10.76
C LEU A 72 -0.61 1.69 -9.33
N ILE A 73 0.18 2.07 -8.32
CA ILE A 73 -0.15 1.85 -6.90
C ILE A 73 -1.47 2.54 -6.55
N ASN A 74 -1.63 3.82 -6.90
CA ASN A 74 -2.86 4.57 -6.60
C ASN A 74 -4.05 4.02 -7.40
N LEU A 75 -3.86 3.65 -8.66
CA LEU A 75 -4.90 2.99 -9.47
C LEU A 75 -5.34 1.67 -8.82
N GLY A 76 -4.38 0.87 -8.33
CA GLY A 76 -4.66 -0.36 -7.57
C GLY A 76 -5.45 -0.09 -6.29
N ALA A 77 -5.15 1.00 -5.58
CA ALA A 77 -5.89 1.40 -4.39
C ALA A 77 -7.36 1.76 -4.72
N VAL A 78 -7.60 2.48 -5.82
CA VAL A 78 -8.97 2.76 -6.31
C VAL A 78 -9.70 1.47 -6.64
N VAL A 79 -9.09 0.58 -7.43
CA VAL A 79 -9.69 -0.71 -7.79
C VAL A 79 -10.00 -1.55 -6.56
N GLY A 80 -9.06 -1.64 -5.61
CA GLY A 80 -9.25 -2.37 -4.36
C GLY A 80 -10.39 -1.82 -3.50
N ALA A 81 -10.52 -0.50 -3.43
CA ALA A 81 -11.60 0.16 -2.68
C ALA A 81 -12.99 -0.06 -3.31
N ILE A 82 -13.07 -0.16 -4.63
CA ILE A 82 -14.33 -0.38 -5.37
C ILE A 82 -14.69 -1.88 -5.41
N LEU A 83 -13.77 -2.78 -5.18
CA LEU A 83 -13.97 -4.21 -5.34
C LEU A 83 -15.17 -4.76 -4.54
N PRO A 84 -15.41 -4.39 -3.27
CA PRO A 84 -16.61 -4.82 -2.54
C PRO A 84 -17.91 -4.34 -3.21
N LEU A 85 -17.93 -3.14 -3.76
CA LEU A 85 -19.09 -2.60 -4.50
C LEU A 85 -19.34 -3.41 -5.78
N VAL A 86 -18.29 -3.77 -6.51
CA VAL A 86 -18.37 -4.63 -7.69
C VAL A 86 -18.95 -6.00 -7.32
N MET A 87 -18.54 -6.58 -6.20
CA MET A 87 -19.10 -7.86 -5.71
C MET A 87 -20.60 -7.74 -5.42
N THR A 88 -21.04 -6.63 -4.82
CA THR A 88 -22.47 -6.37 -4.60
C THR A 88 -23.23 -6.24 -5.91
N TRP A 89 -22.70 -5.55 -6.93
CA TRP A 89 -23.30 -5.46 -8.27
C TRP A 89 -23.38 -6.82 -8.99
N LEU A 90 -22.45 -7.72 -8.69
CA LEU A 90 -22.50 -9.10 -9.18
C LEU A 90 -23.51 -9.98 -8.42
N GLY A 91 -24.28 -9.41 -7.49
CA GLY A 91 -25.32 -10.11 -6.73
C GLY A 91 -24.83 -10.82 -5.47
N VAL A 92 -23.60 -10.53 -5.02
CA VAL A 92 -23.10 -11.06 -3.75
C VAL A 92 -23.72 -10.27 -2.60
N SER A 93 -24.27 -10.97 -1.61
CA SER A 93 -24.93 -10.35 -0.45
C SER A 93 -23.94 -9.49 0.37
N ASP A 94 -24.40 -8.32 0.78
CA ASP A 94 -23.72 -7.42 1.71
C ASP A 94 -24.15 -7.64 3.17
N GLU A 95 -25.20 -8.45 3.39
CA GLU A 95 -25.63 -8.81 4.73
C GLU A 95 -24.67 -9.81 5.37
N ALA A 96 -24.25 -9.49 6.60
CA ALA A 96 -23.40 -10.36 7.39
C ALA A 96 -24.23 -11.18 8.38
N ALA A 97 -24.04 -12.49 8.41
CA ALA A 97 -24.54 -13.29 9.52
C ALA A 97 -23.85 -12.88 10.84
N PRO A 98 -24.53 -13.00 12.00
CA PRO A 98 -23.94 -12.65 13.29
C PRO A 98 -22.57 -13.33 13.50
N GLY A 99 -21.55 -12.56 13.81
CA GLY A 99 -20.18 -13.04 14.02
C GLY A 99 -19.42 -13.44 12.75
N HIS A 100 -19.91 -13.09 11.57
CA HIS A 100 -19.24 -13.36 10.29
C HIS A 100 -18.96 -12.06 9.52
N VAL A 101 -17.96 -12.12 8.65
CA VAL A 101 -17.69 -11.04 7.67
C VAL A 101 -18.67 -11.15 6.51
N SER A 102 -19.18 -10.02 6.03
CA SER A 102 -20.12 -9.98 4.90
C SER A 102 -19.50 -10.66 3.67
N PRO A 103 -20.30 -11.45 2.90
CA PRO A 103 -19.79 -12.21 1.75
C PRO A 103 -19.09 -11.35 0.71
N HIS A 104 -19.64 -10.18 0.35
CA HIS A 104 -19.01 -9.27 -0.63
C HIS A 104 -17.61 -8.81 -0.22
N ILE A 105 -17.36 -8.59 1.08
CA ILE A 105 -16.04 -8.27 1.61
C ILE A 105 -15.13 -9.50 1.54
N ALA A 106 -15.61 -10.68 1.99
CA ALA A 106 -14.82 -11.90 1.96
C ALA A 106 -14.36 -12.28 0.54
N TYR A 107 -15.26 -12.22 -0.43
CA TYR A 107 -14.92 -12.47 -1.84
C TYR A 107 -13.95 -11.42 -2.41
N SER A 108 -14.05 -10.16 -1.96
CA SER A 108 -13.09 -9.12 -2.35
C SER A 108 -11.68 -9.43 -1.85
N TYR A 109 -11.55 -9.93 -0.63
CA TYR A 109 -10.26 -10.39 -0.10
C TYR A 109 -9.70 -11.59 -0.90
N TYR A 110 -10.55 -12.56 -1.26
CA TYR A 110 -10.12 -13.73 -2.07
C TYR A 110 -9.70 -13.31 -3.48
N ALA A 111 -10.48 -12.44 -4.12
CA ALA A 111 -10.13 -11.90 -5.43
C ALA A 111 -8.83 -11.10 -5.38
N GLY A 112 -8.66 -10.24 -4.37
CA GLY A 112 -7.41 -9.49 -4.15
C GLY A 112 -6.20 -10.40 -3.95
N GLY A 113 -6.33 -11.45 -3.14
CA GLY A 113 -5.30 -12.47 -2.96
C GLY A 113 -4.94 -13.23 -4.24
N ALA A 114 -5.95 -13.61 -5.02
CA ALA A 114 -5.75 -14.28 -6.31
C ALA A 114 -5.05 -13.37 -7.33
N ILE A 115 -5.48 -12.11 -7.45
CA ILE A 115 -4.85 -11.12 -8.33
C ILE A 115 -3.39 -10.87 -7.91
N LEU A 116 -3.13 -10.72 -6.60
CA LEU A 116 -1.77 -10.57 -6.07
C LEU A 116 -0.88 -11.74 -6.48
N LEU A 117 -1.33 -12.97 -6.27
CA LEU A 117 -0.55 -14.16 -6.63
C LEU A 117 -0.31 -14.25 -8.13
N LEU A 118 -1.34 -14.05 -8.95
CA LEU A 118 -1.20 -14.11 -10.41
C LEU A 118 -0.22 -13.06 -10.93
N THR A 119 -0.32 -11.83 -10.47
CA THR A 119 0.57 -10.75 -10.90
C THR A 119 2.01 -10.97 -10.46
N VAL A 120 2.22 -11.44 -9.23
CA VAL A 120 3.57 -11.75 -8.73
C VAL A 120 4.18 -12.95 -9.45
N LEU A 121 3.40 -13.98 -9.72
CA LEU A 121 3.86 -15.14 -10.52
C LEU A 121 4.29 -14.67 -11.92
N VAL A 122 3.46 -13.89 -12.61
CA VAL A 122 3.80 -13.33 -13.93
C VAL A 122 5.10 -12.51 -13.85
N THR A 123 5.24 -11.65 -12.85
CA THR A 123 6.45 -10.84 -12.65
C THR A 123 7.66 -11.74 -12.39
N SER A 124 7.54 -12.70 -11.48
CA SER A 124 8.66 -13.58 -11.11
C SER A 124 9.16 -14.47 -12.26
N PHE A 125 8.25 -14.88 -13.15
CA PHE A 125 8.63 -15.70 -14.32
C PHE A 125 9.09 -14.90 -15.54
N LYS A 126 8.56 -13.67 -15.71
CA LYS A 126 8.90 -12.84 -16.88
C LYS A 126 10.03 -11.86 -16.63
N THR A 127 10.28 -11.47 -15.39
CA THR A 127 11.36 -10.53 -15.06
C THR A 127 12.64 -11.30 -14.73
N ARG A 128 13.70 -11.00 -15.44
CA ARG A 128 15.02 -11.57 -15.19
C ARG A 128 15.82 -10.59 -14.33
N GLU A 129 16.13 -10.98 -13.11
CA GLU A 129 17.11 -10.27 -12.29
C GLU A 129 18.53 -10.66 -12.72
N TYR A 130 19.41 -9.67 -12.79
CA TYR A 130 20.82 -9.92 -13.03
C TYR A 130 21.49 -10.37 -11.73
N PRO A 131 22.29 -11.46 -11.75
CA PRO A 131 23.14 -11.82 -10.62
C PRO A 131 24.03 -10.65 -10.20
N PRO A 132 24.40 -10.49 -8.93
CA PRO A 132 25.20 -9.37 -8.45
C PRO A 132 26.47 -9.09 -9.24
N GLY A 133 27.15 -10.13 -9.71
CA GLY A 133 28.37 -9.99 -10.54
C GLY A 133 28.09 -9.46 -11.94
N GLU A 134 26.99 -9.86 -12.60
CA GLU A 134 26.57 -9.32 -13.89
C GLU A 134 26.08 -7.87 -13.73
N PHE A 135 25.31 -7.58 -12.68
CA PHE A 135 24.87 -6.23 -12.38
C PHE A 135 26.03 -5.27 -12.15
N ALA A 136 27.04 -5.68 -11.37
CA ALA A 136 28.25 -4.90 -11.15
C ALA A 136 29.00 -4.61 -12.45
N ARG A 137 29.08 -5.61 -13.34
CA ARG A 137 29.73 -5.48 -14.65
C ARG A 137 29.00 -4.51 -15.58
N TYR A 138 27.66 -4.57 -15.63
CA TYR A 138 26.86 -3.66 -16.46
C TYR A 138 26.87 -2.23 -15.96
N ASN A 139 26.95 -2.03 -14.65
CA ASN A 139 26.99 -0.71 -14.03
C ASN A 139 28.40 -0.19 -13.77
N ASN A 140 29.46 -0.86 -14.26
CA ASN A 140 30.86 -0.49 -14.02
C ASN A 140 31.20 -0.31 -12.53
N LEU A 141 30.57 -1.10 -11.65
CA LEU A 141 30.83 -1.07 -10.23
C LEU A 141 32.14 -1.82 -9.90
N SER A 142 32.84 -1.36 -8.89
CA SER A 142 34.03 -2.08 -8.40
C SER A 142 33.63 -3.41 -7.73
N GLU A 143 34.54 -4.37 -7.69
CA GLU A 143 34.30 -5.64 -6.96
C GLU A 143 34.03 -5.43 -5.48
N GLU A 144 34.49 -4.32 -4.90
CA GLU A 144 34.21 -3.94 -3.52
C GLU A 144 32.76 -3.48 -3.32
N ASP A 145 32.21 -2.73 -4.27
CA ASP A 145 30.81 -2.27 -4.25
C ASP A 145 29.80 -3.43 -4.46
N ALA A 146 30.25 -4.52 -5.10
CA ALA A 146 29.44 -5.72 -5.31
C ALA A 146 29.36 -6.67 -4.10
N LYS A 147 30.18 -6.45 -3.05
CA LYS A 147 30.17 -7.30 -1.86
C LYS A 147 28.93 -7.10 -1.02
N PRO A 148 28.32 -8.17 -0.49
CA PRO A 148 27.19 -8.05 0.41
C PRO A 148 27.60 -7.30 1.69
N VAL A 149 26.98 -6.15 1.92
CA VAL A 149 27.24 -5.33 3.11
C VAL A 149 26.43 -5.90 4.29
N SER A 150 27.11 -6.07 5.43
CA SER A 150 26.44 -6.50 6.66
C SER A 150 25.38 -5.47 7.08
N PHE A 151 24.21 -5.95 7.56
CA PHE A 151 23.15 -5.09 8.08
C PHE A 151 23.65 -4.10 9.15
N VAL A 152 24.51 -4.56 10.05
CA VAL A 152 25.12 -3.71 11.09
C VAL A 152 26.02 -2.64 10.46
N GLY A 153 26.76 -3.00 9.42
CA GLY A 153 27.60 -2.07 8.66
C GLY A 153 26.77 -0.99 7.96
N LEU A 154 25.65 -1.37 7.36
CA LEU A 154 24.70 -0.43 6.75
C LEU A 154 24.13 0.55 7.78
N MET A 155 23.68 0.05 8.93
CA MET A 155 23.12 0.88 9.99
C MET A 155 24.15 1.86 10.58
N ARG A 156 25.42 1.44 10.69
CA ARG A 156 26.49 2.29 11.22
C ARG A 156 26.90 3.41 10.25
N ASN A 157 26.77 3.16 8.95
CA ASN A 157 27.21 4.08 7.89
C ASN A 157 26.05 4.79 7.18
N VAL A 158 24.88 4.91 7.84
CA VAL A 158 23.72 5.60 7.26
C VAL A 158 24.05 7.07 6.99
N PRO A 159 23.92 7.57 5.75
CA PRO A 159 24.14 8.97 5.44
C PRO A 159 23.20 9.88 6.24
N GLY A 160 23.73 11.01 6.77
CA GLY A 160 22.93 11.95 7.58
C GLY A 160 21.68 12.50 6.85
N VAL A 161 21.69 12.54 5.51
CA VAL A 161 20.54 12.90 4.70
C VAL A 161 19.41 11.87 4.86
N MET A 162 19.73 10.57 4.89
CA MET A 162 18.72 9.51 5.07
C MET A 162 18.09 9.56 6.46
N VAL A 163 18.86 9.88 7.49
CA VAL A 163 18.32 10.07 8.84
C VAL A 163 17.32 11.23 8.88
N ARG A 164 17.66 12.37 8.27
CA ARG A 164 16.74 13.54 8.19
C ARG A 164 15.47 13.22 7.42
N LEU A 165 15.59 12.52 6.29
CA LEU A 165 14.42 12.04 5.52
C LEU A 165 13.59 11.04 6.34
N GLY A 166 14.24 10.15 7.09
CA GLY A 166 13.59 9.19 7.96
C GLY A 166 12.73 9.86 9.03
N VAL A 167 13.25 10.92 9.67
CA VAL A 167 12.47 11.71 10.65
C VAL A 167 11.26 12.35 10.01
N THR A 168 11.41 12.96 8.83
CA THR A 168 10.28 13.56 8.10
C THR A 168 9.24 12.50 7.72
N GLN A 169 9.69 11.34 7.24
CA GLN A 169 8.81 10.22 6.89
C GLN A 169 8.07 9.67 8.11
N PHE A 170 8.74 9.56 9.25
CA PHE A 170 8.11 9.10 10.49
C PHE A 170 6.90 9.95 10.85
N PHE A 171 7.05 11.29 10.90
CA PHE A 171 5.94 12.17 11.22
C PHE A 171 4.86 12.21 10.15
N SER A 172 5.22 12.14 8.87
CA SER A 172 4.26 12.07 7.76
C SER A 172 3.41 10.81 7.83
N TRP A 173 4.03 9.65 8.06
CA TRP A 173 3.30 8.39 8.22
C TRP A 173 2.48 8.35 9.50
N ALA A 174 2.97 8.93 10.61
CA ALA A 174 2.20 9.03 11.84
C ALA A 174 0.90 9.82 11.62
N ALA A 175 0.95 10.95 10.90
CA ALA A 175 -0.24 11.73 10.57
C ALA A 175 -1.23 10.94 9.69
N LEU A 176 -0.74 10.23 8.65
CA LEU A 176 -1.58 9.41 7.79
C LEU A 176 -2.23 8.25 8.55
N PHE A 177 -1.49 7.56 9.43
CA PHE A 177 -2.05 6.49 10.26
C PHE A 177 -3.11 7.01 11.23
N LEU A 178 -2.91 8.18 11.82
CA LEU A 178 -3.94 8.82 12.64
C LEU A 178 -5.20 9.10 11.82
N MET A 179 -5.07 9.67 10.62
CA MET A 179 -6.19 9.89 9.72
C MET A 179 -6.94 8.59 9.43
N TRP A 180 -6.26 7.54 8.99
CA TRP A 180 -6.92 6.26 8.65
C TRP A 180 -7.57 5.58 9.86
N THR A 181 -6.92 5.63 11.03
CA THR A 181 -7.43 5.01 12.25
C THR A 181 -8.67 5.73 12.77
N TYR A 182 -8.66 7.06 12.75
CA TYR A 182 -9.72 7.87 13.33
C TYR A 182 -10.78 8.35 12.33
N LEU A 183 -10.63 8.10 11.03
CA LEU A 183 -11.60 8.50 10.01
C LEU A 183 -13.00 7.91 10.30
N LYS A 184 -13.09 6.62 10.59
CA LYS A 184 -14.37 5.97 10.91
C LYS A 184 -14.98 6.50 12.21
N PRO A 185 -14.29 6.54 13.34
CA PRO A 185 -14.78 7.16 14.57
C PRO A 185 -15.20 8.63 14.40
N ALA A 186 -14.47 9.41 13.60
CA ALA A 186 -14.78 10.81 13.36
C ALA A 186 -16.11 11.02 12.61
N ILE A 187 -16.47 10.09 11.74
CA ILE A 187 -17.74 10.15 10.98
C ILE A 187 -18.89 9.56 11.81
N THR A 188 -18.63 8.52 12.58
CA THR A 188 -19.66 7.80 13.36
C THR A 188 -20.21 8.70 14.46
N GLY A 189 -21.53 8.86 14.48
CA GLY A 189 -22.22 9.61 15.52
C GLY A 189 -22.22 11.14 15.35
N VAL A 190 -21.53 11.68 14.35
CA VAL A 190 -21.41 13.12 14.11
C VAL A 190 -22.06 13.54 12.80
N VAL A 191 -21.87 12.75 11.74
CA VAL A 191 -22.41 13.06 10.41
C VAL A 191 -23.85 12.60 10.32
N THR A 192 -24.73 13.51 9.91
CA THR A 192 -26.15 13.25 9.66
C THR A 192 -26.45 13.07 8.20
N ASP A 193 -27.43 12.24 7.89
CA ASP A 193 -27.98 12.11 6.54
C ASP A 193 -28.80 13.36 6.22
N HIS A 194 -28.48 14.03 5.10
CA HIS A 194 -29.19 15.23 4.64
C HIS A 194 -30.67 14.99 4.31
N ALA A 195 -31.03 13.75 3.94
CA ALA A 195 -32.39 13.41 3.56
C ALA A 195 -33.30 13.16 4.78
N THR A 196 -32.73 12.53 5.83
CA THR A 196 -33.51 12.13 7.02
C THR A 196 -33.24 13.00 8.24
N GLY A 197 -32.13 13.74 8.28
CA GLY A 197 -31.67 14.48 9.45
C GLY A 197 -31.15 13.59 10.60
N GLU A 198 -31.14 12.28 10.41
CA GLU A 198 -30.68 11.32 11.40
C GLU A 198 -29.19 11.05 11.30
N VAL A 199 -28.57 10.65 12.42
CA VAL A 199 -27.18 10.24 12.44
C VAL A 199 -26.98 8.99 11.59
N LEU A 200 -25.92 8.96 10.78
CA LEU A 200 -25.62 7.82 9.91
C LEU A 200 -25.54 6.51 10.69
N SER A 201 -26.22 5.49 10.20
CA SER A 201 -26.11 4.15 10.74
C SER A 201 -24.68 3.61 10.60
N ALA A 202 -24.32 2.58 11.37
CA ALA A 202 -23.00 1.96 11.29
C ALA A 202 -22.68 1.41 9.88
N GLY A 203 -23.68 0.90 9.17
CA GLY A 203 -23.54 0.43 7.79
C GLY A 203 -23.29 1.58 6.81
N ALA A 204 -24.08 2.65 6.90
CA ALA A 204 -23.90 3.85 6.09
C ALA A 204 -22.52 4.50 6.34
N THR A 205 -22.11 4.59 7.62
CA THR A 205 -20.77 5.06 7.97
C THR A 205 -19.67 4.23 7.32
N GLN A 206 -19.79 2.89 7.31
CA GLN A 206 -18.80 2.00 6.68
C GLN A 206 -18.75 2.23 5.15
N THR A 207 -19.88 2.43 4.51
CA THR A 207 -19.95 2.77 3.08
C THR A 207 -19.26 4.08 2.77
N TRP A 208 -19.53 5.13 3.56
CA TRP A 208 -18.87 6.43 3.39
C TRP A 208 -17.36 6.38 3.62
N VAL A 209 -16.88 5.64 4.62
CA VAL A 209 -15.44 5.39 4.83
C VAL A 209 -14.84 4.69 3.60
N GLY A 210 -15.54 3.72 3.01
CA GLY A 210 -15.13 3.06 1.77
C GLY A 210 -15.03 4.04 0.59
N VAL A 211 -16.04 4.89 0.41
CA VAL A 211 -16.06 5.93 -0.64
C VAL A 211 -14.91 6.91 -0.45
N LEU A 212 -14.67 7.41 0.75
CA LEU A 212 -13.58 8.33 1.04
C LEU A 212 -12.22 7.68 0.76
N ASN A 213 -12.02 6.45 1.23
CA ASN A 213 -10.79 5.69 0.97
C ASN A 213 -10.59 5.35 -0.52
N GLY A 214 -11.66 5.26 -1.31
CA GLY A 214 -11.59 5.06 -2.76
C GLY A 214 -11.36 6.33 -3.55
N THR A 215 -11.77 7.48 -3.03
CA THR A 215 -11.70 8.76 -3.76
C THR A 215 -10.37 9.49 -3.60
N TYR A 216 -9.74 9.47 -2.42
CA TYR A 216 -8.48 10.22 -2.22
C TYR A 216 -7.30 9.73 -3.10
N PRO A 217 -7.19 8.47 -3.55
CA PRO A 217 -6.13 8.08 -4.47
C PRO A 217 -6.32 8.64 -5.89
N ILE A 218 -7.53 9.06 -6.27
CA ILE A 218 -7.82 9.61 -7.61
C ILE A 218 -6.99 10.86 -7.89
N PRO A 219 -7.07 11.95 -7.07
CA PRO A 219 -6.19 13.10 -7.25
C PRO A 219 -4.71 12.74 -7.12
N ALA A 220 -4.34 11.74 -6.32
CA ALA A 220 -2.97 11.27 -6.23
C ALA A 220 -2.48 10.63 -7.55
N CYS A 221 -3.32 9.85 -8.25
CA CYS A 221 -3.03 9.34 -9.60
C CYS A 221 -2.76 10.50 -10.57
N ILE A 222 -3.64 11.49 -10.59
CA ILE A 222 -3.53 12.67 -11.48
C ILE A 222 -2.26 13.45 -11.15
N ALA A 223 -2.03 13.73 -9.87
CA ALA A 223 -0.83 14.45 -9.42
C ALA A 223 0.46 13.72 -9.78
N ALA A 224 0.52 12.39 -9.66
CA ALA A 224 1.69 11.60 -10.00
C ALA A 224 2.17 11.82 -11.45
N LEU A 225 1.24 12.00 -12.40
CA LEU A 225 1.58 12.23 -13.82
C LEU A 225 2.26 13.59 -14.05
N PHE A 226 1.98 14.58 -13.22
CA PHE A 226 2.51 15.95 -13.37
C PHE A 226 3.71 16.22 -12.44
N LEU A 227 3.72 15.61 -11.25
CA LEU A 227 4.75 15.88 -10.24
C LEU A 227 6.17 15.57 -10.74
N GLY A 228 6.35 14.56 -11.59
CA GLY A 228 7.65 14.28 -12.19
C GLY A 228 8.19 15.45 -13.03
N ARG A 229 7.33 16.08 -13.84
CA ARG A 229 7.70 17.26 -14.66
C ARG A 229 7.96 18.49 -13.79
N VAL A 230 7.14 18.69 -12.76
CA VAL A 230 7.30 19.80 -11.81
C VAL A 230 8.59 19.64 -11.01
N ALA A 231 8.90 18.43 -10.56
CA ALA A 231 10.14 18.13 -9.85
C ALA A 231 11.38 18.29 -10.74
N ALA A 232 11.30 17.95 -12.03
CA ALA A 232 12.38 18.18 -12.98
C ALA A 232 12.64 19.68 -13.20
N ARG A 233 11.62 20.53 -13.12
CA ARG A 233 11.74 21.98 -13.34
C ARG A 233 12.17 22.75 -12.08
N TYR A 234 11.61 22.41 -10.91
CA TYR A 234 11.81 23.17 -9.68
C TYR A 234 12.70 22.46 -8.66
N GLY A 235 13.07 21.21 -8.94
CA GLY A 235 13.82 20.35 -8.02
C GLY A 235 12.93 19.55 -7.08
N ASN A 236 13.43 18.41 -6.63
CA ASN A 236 12.66 17.47 -5.78
C ASN A 236 12.33 18.07 -4.39
N LYS A 237 13.26 18.84 -3.82
CA LYS A 237 13.14 19.34 -2.43
C LYS A 237 11.97 20.32 -2.23
N PRO A 238 11.82 21.42 -3.03
CA PRO A 238 10.69 22.34 -2.88
C PRO A 238 9.35 21.69 -3.24
N VAL A 239 9.32 20.81 -4.23
CA VAL A 239 8.09 20.09 -4.62
C VAL A 239 7.64 19.16 -3.49
N TYR A 240 8.55 18.42 -2.87
CA TYR A 240 8.25 17.58 -1.73
C TYR A 240 7.72 18.39 -0.54
N ALA A 241 8.35 19.54 -0.22
CA ALA A 241 7.88 20.43 0.85
C ALA A 241 6.48 20.99 0.56
N ALA A 242 6.22 21.39 -0.69
CA ALA A 242 4.88 21.88 -1.10
C ALA A 242 3.81 20.79 -0.96
N CYS A 243 4.12 19.54 -1.34
CA CYS A 243 3.19 18.41 -1.18
C CYS A 243 2.89 18.12 0.30
N LEU A 244 3.90 18.19 1.17
CA LEU A 244 3.70 18.02 2.62
C LEU A 244 2.83 19.13 3.22
N LEU A 245 3.06 20.38 2.82
CA LEU A 245 2.24 21.51 3.27
C LEU A 245 0.79 21.38 2.78
N ALA A 246 0.59 21.00 1.52
CA ALA A 246 -0.75 20.75 0.99
C ALA A 246 -1.46 19.61 1.74
N GLY A 247 -0.75 18.53 2.08
CA GLY A 247 -1.28 17.44 2.90
C GLY A 247 -1.65 17.90 4.31
N ALA A 248 -0.80 18.70 4.95
CA ALA A 248 -1.05 19.23 6.29
C ALA A 248 -2.24 20.20 6.34
N LEU A 249 -2.53 20.92 5.25
CA LEU A 249 -3.70 21.79 5.15
C LEU A 249 -5.00 21.02 4.89
N GLY A 250 -4.89 19.79 4.36
CA GLY A 250 -6.03 18.91 4.08
C GLY A 250 -6.43 18.00 5.23
N LEU A 251 -5.57 17.86 6.23
CA LEU A 251 -5.85 17.11 7.48
C LEU A 251 -6.48 18.01 8.53
#